data_46bcc968be64263b2c7831e5f13b1b07
#
_entry.id   46bcc968be64263b2c7831e5f13b1b07
#
_cell.length_a   1.000
_cell.length_b   1.000
_cell.length_c   1.000
_cell.angle_alpha   90.00
_cell.angle_beta   90.00
_cell.angle_gamma   90.00
#
_symmetry.space_group_name_H-M   'P 1'
#
loop_
_entity.id
_entity.type
_entity.pdbx_description
1 polymer ?
#
loop_
_entity_poly.entity_id
_entity_poly.type
_entity_poly.pdbx_seq_one_letter_code
_entity_poly.pdbx_strand_id
1 'polypeptide(L)'
;MFWEGSANRDELVFEHAMTFDLRRDPNPHLSFGHGVHYCLGANLARLEMRVMFEELFEWFSTFELVAPVEWARSNRHTGIRHMPVRLTR
;
A
#
# COMPACT_ATOMS: atom_id res chain seq x y z
N MET A 1 8.11 16.85 10.73
CA MET A 1 7.46 16.17 9.58
C MET A 1 8.32 14.96 9.25
N PHE A 2 7.75 13.80 9.09
CA PHE A 2 8.47 12.63 8.58
C PHE A 2 7.82 12.15 7.27
N TRP A 3 8.62 11.49 6.44
CA TRP A 3 8.17 10.97 5.15
C TRP A 3 7.95 9.47 5.27
N GLU A 4 6.70 9.03 5.34
CA GLU A 4 6.34 7.61 5.46
C GLU A 4 6.96 6.74 4.37
N GLY A 5 6.99 7.24 3.14
CA GLY A 5 7.60 6.53 2.02
C GLY A 5 9.11 6.29 2.19
N SER A 6 9.82 7.21 2.82
CA SER A 6 11.24 7.05 3.16
C SER A 6 11.41 6.14 4.36
N ALA A 7 10.63 6.36 5.43
CA ALA A 7 10.71 5.55 6.64
C ALA A 7 10.40 4.06 6.38
N ASN A 8 9.43 3.78 5.51
CA ASN A 8 9.07 2.41 5.12
C ASN A 8 10.06 1.76 4.13
N ARG A 9 11.13 2.48 3.77
CA ARG A 9 12.25 2.01 2.92
C ARG A 9 13.61 2.25 3.56
N ASP A 10 13.64 2.39 4.87
CA ASP A 10 14.87 2.56 5.62
C ASP A 10 15.62 1.22 5.70
N GLU A 11 16.79 1.14 5.07
CA GLU A 11 17.64 -0.07 5.03
C GLU A 11 18.22 -0.45 6.39
N LEU A 12 18.19 0.46 7.37
CA LEU A 12 18.55 0.15 8.75
C LEU A 12 17.45 -0.62 9.49
N VAL A 13 16.22 -0.60 8.95
CA VAL A 13 15.04 -1.25 9.55
C VAL A 13 14.56 -2.43 8.72
N PHE A 14 14.60 -2.28 7.40
CA PHE A 14 14.05 -3.27 6.47
C PHE A 14 15.16 -3.87 5.61
N GLU A 15 15.38 -5.15 5.73
CA GLU A 15 16.23 -5.88 4.80
C GLU A 15 15.63 -5.82 3.39
N HIS A 16 16.46 -5.53 2.38
CA HIS A 16 16.00 -5.32 1.00
C HIS A 16 14.85 -4.30 0.89
N ALA A 17 14.98 -3.16 1.55
CA ALA A 17 13.93 -2.14 1.73
C ALA A 17 13.29 -1.63 0.43
N MET A 18 14.01 -1.69 -0.70
CA MET A 18 13.50 -1.28 -2.02
C MET A 18 12.76 -2.40 -2.76
N THR A 19 12.78 -3.63 -2.22
CA THR A 19 12.08 -4.76 -2.82
C THR A 19 10.65 -4.83 -2.30
N PHE A 20 9.68 -4.95 -3.21
CA PHE A 20 8.30 -5.24 -2.84
C PHE A 20 8.18 -6.72 -2.49
N ASP A 21 8.00 -7.01 -1.21
CA ASP A 21 7.94 -8.36 -0.68
C ASP A 21 6.66 -8.57 0.15
N LEU A 22 5.74 -9.37 -0.39
CA LEU A 22 4.47 -9.71 0.26
C LEU A 22 4.63 -10.61 1.49
N ARG A 23 5.79 -11.24 1.65
CA ARG A 23 6.09 -12.17 2.74
C ARG A 23 6.95 -11.54 3.83
N ARG A 24 7.18 -10.24 3.74
CA ARG A 24 8.00 -9.53 4.71
C ARG A 24 7.45 -9.68 6.13
N ASP A 25 8.24 -10.31 6.99
CA ASP A 25 7.95 -10.48 8.40
C ASP A 25 9.28 -10.46 9.22
N PRO A 26 9.45 -9.56 10.19
CA PRO A 26 8.52 -8.51 10.60
C PRO A 26 8.38 -7.38 9.57
N ASN A 27 7.23 -6.70 9.58
CA ASN A 27 6.98 -5.53 8.74
C ASN A 27 6.53 -4.32 9.60
N PRO A 28 7.46 -3.66 10.31
CA PRO A 28 7.16 -2.55 11.23
C PRO A 28 6.92 -1.23 10.48
N HIS A 29 6.08 -1.23 9.46
CA HIS A 29 5.80 -0.04 8.65
C HIS A 29 5.07 1.06 9.44
N LEU A 30 5.29 2.32 9.06
CA LEU A 30 4.69 3.50 9.67
C LEU A 30 3.49 4.06 8.89
N SER A 31 2.90 3.30 7.95
CA SER A 31 1.78 3.76 7.12
C SER A 31 0.51 4.11 7.90
N PHE A 32 0.39 3.64 9.13
CA PHE A 32 -0.69 4.01 10.04
C PHE A 32 -0.22 4.94 11.18
N GLY A 33 0.94 5.54 11.03
CA GLY A 33 1.54 6.39 12.06
C GLY A 33 2.18 5.61 13.21
N HIS A 34 2.48 6.29 14.29
CA HIS A 34 3.13 5.73 15.47
C HIS A 34 2.72 6.46 16.77
N GLY A 35 2.86 5.77 17.90
CA GLY A 35 2.61 6.32 19.23
C GLY A 35 1.15 6.74 19.44
N VAL A 36 0.93 7.86 20.13
CA VAL A 36 -0.39 8.35 20.50
C VAL A 36 -1.27 8.77 19.31
N HIS A 37 -0.66 8.98 18.15
CA HIS A 37 -1.35 9.32 16.91
C HIS A 37 -1.49 8.13 15.96
N TYR A 38 -1.27 6.90 16.44
CA TYR A 38 -1.52 5.72 15.64
C TYR A 38 -2.97 5.70 15.13
N CYS A 39 -3.15 5.36 13.86
CA CYS A 39 -4.46 5.41 13.20
C CYS A 39 -5.49 4.55 13.93
N LEU A 40 -6.57 5.18 14.41
CA LEU A 40 -7.67 4.49 15.09
C LEU A 40 -8.34 3.44 14.18
N GLY A 41 -8.41 3.74 12.87
CA GLY A 41 -9.04 2.88 11.87
C GLY A 41 -8.12 1.82 11.27
N ALA A 42 -6.90 1.63 11.76
CA ALA A 42 -5.93 0.73 11.13
C ALA A 42 -6.42 -0.73 11.00
N ASN A 43 -7.14 -1.24 11.99
CA ASN A 43 -7.68 -2.60 11.96
C ASN A 43 -8.83 -2.72 10.96
N LEU A 44 -9.70 -1.72 10.88
CA LEU A 44 -10.78 -1.66 9.91
C LEU A 44 -10.22 -1.58 8.48
N ALA A 45 -9.26 -0.70 8.25
CA ALA A 45 -8.61 -0.56 6.95
C ALA A 45 -7.94 -1.88 6.48
N ARG A 46 -7.29 -2.60 7.40
CA ARG A 46 -6.72 -3.92 7.07
C ARG A 46 -7.80 -4.96 6.74
N LEU A 47 -8.91 -4.95 7.47
CA LEU A 47 -10.04 -5.84 7.19
C LEU A 47 -10.66 -5.53 5.83
N GLU A 48 -10.93 -4.26 5.53
CA GLU A 48 -11.49 -3.83 4.24
C GLU A 48 -10.57 -4.23 3.07
N MET A 49 -9.27 -3.98 3.18
CA MET A 49 -8.30 -4.39 2.16
C MET A 49 -8.28 -5.90 1.97
N ARG A 50 -8.31 -6.67 3.05
CA ARG A 50 -8.33 -8.13 2.98
C ARG A 50 -9.56 -8.63 2.23
N VAL A 51 -10.76 -8.24 2.68
CA VAL A 51 -12.01 -8.66 2.05
C VAL A 51 -12.06 -8.25 0.57
N MET A 52 -11.65 -7.01 0.27
CA MET A 52 -11.60 -6.53 -1.12
C MET A 52 -10.69 -7.39 -2.00
N PHE A 53 -9.48 -7.73 -1.52
CA PHE A 53 -8.56 -8.54 -2.31
C PHE A 53 -9.00 -10.00 -2.41
N GLU A 54 -9.57 -10.59 -1.35
CA GLU A 54 -10.16 -11.92 -1.37
C GLU A 54 -11.23 -12.00 -2.47
N GLU A 55 -12.19 -11.07 -2.50
CA GLU A 55 -13.21 -10.96 -3.51
C GLU A 55 -12.63 -10.75 -4.92
N LEU A 56 -11.69 -9.81 -5.08
CA LEU A 56 -11.08 -9.55 -6.38
C LEU A 56 -10.38 -10.78 -6.95
N PHE A 57 -9.64 -11.52 -6.14
CA PHE A 57 -8.91 -12.71 -6.58
C PHE A 57 -9.84 -13.92 -6.81
N GLU A 58 -11.00 -13.96 -6.18
CA GLU A 58 -12.02 -14.98 -6.48
C GLU A 58 -12.67 -14.74 -7.85
N TRP A 59 -12.92 -13.46 -8.20
CA TRP A 59 -13.62 -13.10 -9.43
C TRP A 59 -12.70 -12.96 -10.64
N PHE A 60 -11.44 -12.61 -10.46
CA PHE A 60 -10.52 -12.28 -11.54
C PHE A 60 -9.18 -13.01 -11.39
N SER A 61 -8.73 -13.62 -12.48
CA SER A 61 -7.46 -14.35 -12.54
C SER A 61 -6.29 -13.48 -12.99
N THR A 62 -6.54 -12.38 -13.70
CA THR A 62 -5.49 -11.50 -14.19
C THR A 62 -5.80 -10.02 -13.98
N PHE A 63 -4.73 -9.26 -13.74
CA PHE A 63 -4.76 -7.83 -13.49
C PHE A 63 -3.68 -7.18 -14.35
N GLU A 64 -4.07 -6.43 -15.38
CA GLU A 64 -3.17 -5.78 -16.32
C GLU A 64 -3.29 -4.26 -16.23
N LEU A 65 -2.19 -3.56 -15.97
CA LEU A 65 -2.14 -2.11 -16.06
C LEU A 65 -2.16 -1.70 -17.54
N VAL A 66 -3.24 -1.07 -17.99
CA VAL A 66 -3.46 -0.76 -19.42
C VAL A 66 -3.09 0.66 -19.83
N ALA A 67 -2.75 1.53 -18.87
CA ALA A 67 -2.21 2.86 -19.12
C ALA A 67 -1.33 3.29 -17.93
N PRO A 68 -0.49 4.33 -18.09
CA PRO A 68 0.31 4.86 -16.98
C PRO A 68 -0.53 5.28 -15.78
N VAL A 69 0.02 5.07 -14.59
CA VAL A 69 -0.58 5.55 -13.35
C VAL A 69 -0.47 7.07 -13.27
N GLU A 70 -1.60 7.74 -13.04
CA GLU A 70 -1.65 9.16 -12.77
C GLU A 70 -1.65 9.42 -11.26
N TRP A 71 -0.69 10.22 -10.81
CA TRP A 71 -0.54 10.57 -9.41
C TRP A 71 -1.23 11.89 -9.07
N ALA A 72 -1.79 11.98 -7.88
CA ALA A 72 -2.31 13.23 -7.34
C ALA A 72 -1.16 14.24 -7.14
N ARG A 73 -1.36 15.48 -7.62
CA ARG A 73 -0.43 16.56 -7.36
C ARG A 73 -0.68 17.12 -5.96
N SER A 74 0.09 16.66 -5.00
CA SER A 74 -0.01 17.11 -3.61
C SER A 74 1.37 17.08 -2.96
N ASN A 75 1.64 18.08 -2.12
CA ASN A 75 2.82 18.13 -1.26
C ASN A 75 2.57 17.49 0.11
N ARG A 76 1.37 16.98 0.37
CA ARG A 76 0.97 16.37 1.65
C ARG A 76 0.72 14.88 1.55
N HIS A 77 0.19 14.42 0.41
CA HIS A 77 -0.24 13.04 0.24
C HIS A 77 0.27 12.50 -1.10
N THR A 78 0.87 11.34 -1.06
CA THR A 78 1.15 10.57 -2.27
C THR A 78 -0.07 9.68 -2.51
N GLY A 79 -0.85 10.01 -3.53
CA GLY A 79 -2.05 9.28 -3.87
C GLY A 79 -2.13 8.98 -5.35
N ILE A 80 -2.78 7.90 -5.71
CA ILE A 80 -3.10 7.55 -7.09
C ILE A 80 -4.42 8.25 -7.45
N ARG A 81 -4.42 8.99 -8.56
CA ARG A 81 -5.62 9.63 -9.10
C ARG A 81 -6.35 8.71 -10.08
N HIS A 82 -5.60 8.09 -10.97
CA HIS A 82 -6.10 7.12 -11.94
C HIS A 82 -5.11 5.97 -12.09
N MET A 83 -5.62 4.75 -12.04
CA MET A 83 -4.88 3.52 -12.28
C MET A 83 -5.76 2.59 -13.11
N PRO A 84 -5.74 2.75 -14.45
CA PRO A 84 -6.57 1.92 -15.34
C PRO A 84 -6.08 0.48 -15.35
N VAL A 85 -6.91 -0.43 -14.87
CA VAL A 85 -6.60 -1.87 -14.79
C VAL A 85 -7.65 -2.66 -15.57
N ARG A 86 -7.19 -3.55 -16.44
CA ARG A 86 -8.02 -4.56 -17.08
C ARG A 86 -8.07 -5.80 -16.19
N LEU A 87 -9.26 -6.24 -15.88
CA LEU A 87 -9.52 -7.45 -15.10
C LEU A 87 -10.06 -8.52 -16.05
N THR A 88 -9.53 -9.73 -15.93
CA THR A 88 -9.99 -10.89 -16.74
C THR A 88 -10.32 -12.05 -15.79
N ARG A 89 -11.41 -12.73 -16.06
CA ARG A 89 -11.81 -13.97 -15.36
C ARG A 89 -10.99 -15.16 -15.80
#